data_f65c47c42d83a404c20b4a3e24d9db16
#
_entry.id   f65c47c42d83a404c20b4a3e24d9db16
#
_cell.length_a   1.000
_cell.length_b   1.000
_cell.length_c   1.000
_cell.angle_alpha   90.00
_cell.angle_beta   90.00
_cell.angle_gamma   90.00
#
_symmetry.space_group_name_H-M   'P 1'
#
loop_
_entity.id
_entity.type
_entity.pdbx_description
1 polymer ?
#
loop_
_entity_poly.entity_id
_entity_poly.type
_entity_poly.pdbx_seq_one_letter_code
_entity_poly.pdbx_strand_id
1 'polypeptide(L)'
;MTPNTTPELIEHLGPAPFRFVPRHDPMLSPAFSRSFKAMAMALLLGLAFWAYQLHGTQLIRPDHLWLWAAWGIMAYTVGQVLRGKTTLTAKGLEQTWIWDKKVELRDLAYAKLIRVPGLDWLVAPRLYVRTLMGKFTVIYASDPHMVEEFKRLSTELKAFRSM
;
A
#
# COMPACT_ATOMS: atom_id res chain seq x y z
N MET A 1 15.70 49.42 -8.69
CA MET A 1 15.53 48.76 -7.38
C MET A 1 15.18 47.31 -7.65
N THR A 2 16.19 46.43 -7.64
CA THR A 2 15.98 44.98 -7.74
C THR A 2 15.55 44.48 -6.37
N PRO A 3 14.44 43.71 -6.24
CA PRO A 3 14.10 43.15 -4.96
C PRO A 3 15.17 42.12 -4.61
N ASN A 4 15.93 42.42 -3.57
CA ASN A 4 16.81 41.47 -2.90
C ASN A 4 15.94 40.37 -2.34
N THR A 5 15.79 39.28 -3.05
CA THR A 5 15.20 38.06 -2.54
C THR A 5 16.21 37.45 -1.58
N THR A 6 16.14 37.86 -0.34
CA THR A 6 17.08 37.48 0.71
C THR A 6 16.92 36.00 0.97
N PRO A 7 18.02 35.23 1.09
CA PRO A 7 17.98 33.77 1.42
C PRO A 7 17.16 33.47 2.70
N GLU A 8 17.04 34.42 3.62
CA GLU A 8 16.25 34.31 4.85
C GLU A 8 14.76 34.06 4.64
N LEU A 9 14.16 34.58 3.53
CA LEU A 9 12.74 34.34 3.23
C LEU A 9 12.46 32.88 2.82
N ILE A 10 13.46 32.19 2.28
CA ILE A 10 13.36 30.79 1.83
C ILE A 10 13.41 29.84 3.04
N GLU A 11 14.14 30.20 4.10
CA GLU A 11 14.30 29.40 5.30
C GLU A 11 12.97 29.26 6.09
N HIS A 12 12.08 30.22 6.00
CA HIS A 12 10.77 30.20 6.64
C HIS A 12 9.69 29.42 5.85
N LEU A 13 9.94 29.07 4.60
CA LEU A 13 8.96 28.37 3.75
C LEU A 13 8.96 26.84 3.90
N GLY A 14 9.87 26.31 4.71
CA GLY A 14 10.05 24.86 4.88
C GLY A 14 10.76 24.22 3.69
N PRO A 15 11.00 22.90 3.74
CA PRO A 15 11.71 22.19 2.68
C PRO A 15 10.93 22.25 1.36
N ALA A 16 11.66 22.43 0.26
CA ALA A 16 11.08 22.53 -1.09
C ALA A 16 10.16 21.35 -1.41
N PRO A 17 9.00 21.57 -2.07
CA PRO A 17 8.08 20.51 -2.42
C PRO A 17 8.69 19.58 -3.47
N PHE A 18 8.72 18.29 -3.19
CA PHE A 18 9.19 17.28 -4.13
C PHE A 18 8.16 17.08 -5.25
N ARG A 19 8.65 17.02 -6.48
CA ARG A 19 7.84 16.75 -7.68
C ARG A 19 8.35 15.50 -8.37
N PHE A 20 7.43 14.58 -8.64
CA PHE A 20 7.72 13.36 -9.37
C PHE A 20 6.64 13.15 -10.42
N VAL A 21 7.05 12.82 -11.63
CA VAL A 21 6.14 12.51 -12.73
C VAL A 21 6.32 11.04 -13.08
N PRO A 22 5.29 10.19 -12.84
CA PRO A 22 5.32 8.80 -13.25
C PRO A 22 5.30 8.69 -14.77
N ARG A 23 5.85 7.60 -15.32
CA ARG A 23 5.86 7.37 -16.78
C ARG A 23 4.45 7.27 -17.37
N HIS A 24 3.50 6.81 -16.57
CA HIS A 24 2.07 6.76 -16.90
C HIS A 24 1.29 7.39 -15.73
N ASP A 25 0.38 8.30 -16.04
CA ASP A 25 -0.45 8.98 -15.04
C ASP A 25 -1.93 8.86 -15.44
N PRO A 26 -2.79 8.16 -14.68
CA PRO A 26 -2.49 7.41 -13.44
C PRO A 26 -1.88 6.03 -13.70
N MET A 27 -0.99 5.59 -12.85
CA MET A 27 -0.47 4.23 -12.85
C MET A 27 -1.19 3.39 -11.80
N LEU A 28 -1.77 2.26 -12.21
CA LEU A 28 -2.57 1.38 -11.38
C LEU A 28 -1.87 0.03 -11.19
N SER A 29 -1.86 -0.47 -9.97
CA SER A 29 -1.33 -1.79 -9.63
C SER A 29 -2.22 -2.48 -8.61
N PRO A 30 -2.42 -3.81 -8.70
CA PRO A 30 -2.94 -4.57 -7.56
C PRO A 30 -2.02 -4.39 -6.35
N ALA A 31 -2.60 -4.19 -5.16
CA ALA A 31 -1.83 -4.06 -3.93
C ALA A 31 -1.17 -5.39 -3.52
N PHE A 32 -1.83 -6.52 -3.83
CA PHE A 32 -1.39 -7.86 -3.43
C PHE A 32 -1.17 -8.76 -4.64
N SER A 33 -0.19 -9.68 -4.54
CA SER A 33 0.13 -10.65 -5.59
C SER A 33 -1.03 -11.62 -5.84
N ARG A 34 -1.08 -12.19 -7.04
CA ARG A 34 -2.09 -13.20 -7.41
C ARG A 34 -1.98 -14.44 -6.51
N SER A 35 -0.76 -14.85 -6.20
CA SER A 35 -0.50 -16.00 -5.33
C SER A 35 -0.98 -15.75 -3.89
N PHE A 36 -0.77 -14.55 -3.36
CA PHE A 36 -1.28 -14.17 -2.05
C PHE A 36 -2.81 -14.19 -2.01
N LYS A 37 -3.46 -13.64 -3.05
CA LYS A 37 -4.93 -13.67 -3.18
C LYS A 37 -5.48 -15.10 -3.25
N ALA A 38 -4.82 -15.96 -4.04
CA ALA A 38 -5.20 -17.37 -4.15
C ALA A 38 -5.05 -18.10 -2.82
N MET A 39 -3.95 -17.87 -2.10
CA MET A 39 -3.71 -18.45 -0.78
C MET A 39 -4.75 -17.97 0.25
N ALA A 40 -5.07 -16.68 0.28
CA ALA A 40 -6.09 -16.12 1.17
C ALA A 40 -7.47 -16.75 0.90
N MET A 41 -7.82 -16.94 -0.37
CA MET A 41 -9.06 -17.61 -0.76
C MET A 41 -9.06 -19.09 -0.37
N ALA A 42 -7.94 -19.79 -0.62
CA ALA A 42 -7.81 -21.21 -0.24
C ALA A 42 -7.93 -21.41 1.28
N LEU A 43 -7.34 -20.52 2.08
CA LEU A 43 -7.50 -20.54 3.54
C LEU A 43 -8.95 -20.31 3.97
N LEU A 44 -9.65 -19.33 3.38
CA LEU A 44 -11.03 -19.04 3.70
C LEU A 44 -11.95 -20.24 3.40
N LEU A 45 -11.77 -20.83 2.21
CA LEU A 45 -12.56 -22.00 1.80
C LEU A 45 -12.18 -23.26 2.57
N GLY A 46 -10.88 -23.46 2.83
CA GLY A 46 -10.38 -24.59 3.61
C GLY A 46 -10.91 -24.58 5.04
N LEU A 47 -10.95 -23.42 5.69
CA LEU A 47 -11.52 -23.27 7.02
C LEU A 47 -13.04 -23.51 7.04
N ALA A 48 -13.77 -23.03 6.02
CA ALA A 48 -15.20 -23.31 5.89
C ALA A 48 -15.46 -24.81 5.71
N PHE A 49 -14.69 -25.47 4.85
CA PHE A 49 -14.78 -26.90 4.62
C PHE A 49 -14.45 -27.71 5.90
N TRP A 50 -13.38 -27.33 6.59
CA TRP A 50 -12.97 -27.96 7.85
C TRP A 50 -14.05 -27.81 8.94
N ALA A 51 -14.61 -26.60 9.10
CA ALA A 51 -15.69 -26.35 10.03
C ALA A 51 -16.94 -27.20 9.69
N TYR A 52 -17.25 -27.35 8.40
CA TYR A 52 -18.34 -28.21 7.93
C TYR A 52 -18.09 -29.67 8.25
N GLN A 53 -16.88 -30.18 8.09
CA GLN A 53 -16.51 -31.57 8.43
C GLN A 53 -16.64 -31.85 9.93
N LEU A 54 -16.32 -30.88 10.78
CA LEU A 54 -16.39 -31.05 12.23
C LEU A 54 -17.81 -30.96 12.77
N HIS A 55 -18.62 -30.07 12.25
CA HIS A 55 -19.93 -29.74 12.85
C HIS A 55 -21.11 -30.13 11.96
N GLY A 56 -20.89 -30.42 10.69
CA GLY A 56 -21.92 -30.77 9.73
C GLY A 56 -23.10 -29.79 9.72
N THR A 57 -24.33 -30.31 9.75
CA THR A 57 -25.53 -29.49 9.78
C THR A 57 -25.75 -28.74 11.11
N GLN A 58 -24.99 -29.07 12.15
CA GLN A 58 -25.09 -28.38 13.46
C GLN A 58 -24.49 -26.96 13.43
N LEU A 59 -23.74 -26.60 12.38
CA LEU A 59 -23.25 -25.24 12.17
C LEU A 59 -24.34 -24.17 12.20
N ILE A 60 -25.58 -24.53 11.89
CA ILE A 60 -26.73 -23.61 11.85
C ILE A 60 -27.31 -23.35 13.25
N ARG A 61 -26.83 -24.05 14.29
CA ARG A 61 -27.31 -23.85 15.65
C ARG A 61 -26.86 -22.52 16.24
N PRO A 62 -27.68 -21.90 17.12
CA PRO A 62 -27.33 -20.62 17.75
C PRO A 62 -25.99 -20.66 18.51
N ASP A 63 -25.63 -21.81 19.06
CA ASP A 63 -24.36 -22.00 19.80
C ASP A 63 -23.10 -21.78 18.92
N HIS A 64 -23.25 -21.84 17.61
CA HIS A 64 -22.15 -21.66 16.62
C HIS A 64 -22.16 -20.31 15.91
N LEU A 65 -23.00 -19.34 16.31
CA LEU A 65 -23.05 -18.02 15.70
C LEU A 65 -21.72 -17.29 15.71
N TRP A 66 -20.88 -17.52 16.71
CA TRP A 66 -19.54 -16.95 16.79
C TRP A 66 -18.62 -17.43 15.65
N LEU A 67 -18.77 -18.67 15.17
CA LEU A 67 -18.03 -19.20 14.01
C LEU A 67 -18.42 -18.45 12.74
N TRP A 68 -19.70 -18.18 12.55
CA TRP A 68 -20.19 -17.40 11.41
C TRP A 68 -19.70 -15.95 11.47
N ALA A 69 -19.68 -15.35 12.66
CA ALA A 69 -19.13 -14.01 12.85
C ALA A 69 -17.61 -13.96 12.51
N ALA A 70 -16.84 -14.91 13.03
CA ALA A 70 -15.41 -15.02 12.74
C ALA A 70 -15.15 -15.25 11.25
N TRP A 71 -15.89 -16.17 10.62
CA TRP A 71 -15.76 -16.42 9.19
C TRP A 71 -16.18 -15.21 8.35
N GLY A 72 -17.24 -14.51 8.74
CA GLY A 72 -17.68 -13.27 8.10
C GLY A 72 -16.62 -12.17 8.12
N ILE A 73 -15.94 -11.98 9.25
CA ILE A 73 -14.81 -11.03 9.36
C ILE A 73 -13.66 -11.44 8.44
N MET A 74 -13.33 -12.74 8.40
CA MET A 74 -12.32 -13.27 7.49
C MET A 74 -12.72 -13.07 6.02
N ALA A 75 -13.95 -13.41 5.66
CA ALA A 75 -14.46 -13.22 4.30
C ALA A 75 -14.42 -11.74 3.88
N TYR A 76 -14.81 -10.83 4.77
CA TYR A 76 -14.68 -9.39 4.55
C TYR A 76 -13.23 -8.99 4.30
N THR A 77 -12.30 -9.44 5.15
CA THR A 77 -10.86 -9.13 5.02
C THR A 77 -10.29 -9.65 3.70
N VAL A 78 -10.61 -10.89 3.33
CA VAL A 78 -10.21 -11.46 2.04
C VAL A 78 -10.81 -10.66 0.88
N GLY A 79 -12.07 -10.26 0.99
CA GLY A 79 -12.71 -9.38 0.00
C GLY A 79 -11.95 -8.06 -0.21
N GLN A 80 -11.49 -7.44 0.88
CA GLN A 80 -10.66 -6.23 0.81
C GLN A 80 -9.28 -6.49 0.18
N VAL A 81 -8.66 -7.63 0.49
CA VAL A 81 -7.39 -8.05 -0.14
C VAL A 81 -7.56 -8.25 -1.66
N LEU A 82 -8.67 -8.87 -2.09
CA LEU A 82 -8.95 -9.09 -3.51
C LEU A 82 -9.15 -7.78 -4.29
N ARG A 83 -9.78 -6.79 -3.66
CA ARG A 83 -10.10 -5.48 -4.25
C ARG A 83 -8.99 -4.45 -4.11
N GLY A 84 -8.01 -4.68 -3.22
CA GLY A 84 -6.93 -3.74 -2.93
C GLY A 84 -6.17 -3.30 -4.18
N LYS A 85 -6.09 -1.98 -4.40
CA LYS A 85 -5.39 -1.34 -5.52
C LYS A 85 -4.49 -0.23 -5.03
N THR A 86 -3.40 -0.01 -5.74
CA THR A 86 -2.48 1.11 -5.52
C THR A 86 -2.44 1.96 -6.77
N THR A 87 -2.60 3.25 -6.60
CA THR A 87 -2.56 4.25 -7.67
C THR A 87 -1.42 5.23 -7.40
N LEU A 88 -0.56 5.41 -8.40
CA LEU A 88 0.49 6.42 -8.41
C LEU A 88 0.10 7.49 -9.42
N THR A 89 0.05 8.74 -8.98
CA THR A 89 -0.20 9.91 -9.82
C THR A 89 0.92 10.94 -9.60
N ALA A 90 0.99 11.96 -10.45
CA ALA A 90 1.89 13.10 -10.24
C ALA A 90 1.58 13.87 -8.95
N LYS A 91 0.38 13.74 -8.39
CA LYS A 91 -0.03 14.40 -7.15
C LYS A 91 0.29 13.59 -5.91
N GLY A 92 0.16 12.26 -5.97
CA GLY A 92 0.30 11.42 -4.79
C GLY A 92 0.20 9.92 -5.04
N LEU A 93 0.36 9.20 -3.96
CA LEU A 93 0.18 7.77 -3.84
C LEU A 93 -1.10 7.49 -3.07
N GLU A 94 -1.98 6.70 -3.67
CA GLU A 94 -3.21 6.26 -3.04
C GLU A 94 -3.27 4.73 -3.03
N GLN A 95 -3.69 4.15 -1.92
CA GLN A 95 -3.93 2.72 -1.81
C GLN A 95 -5.29 2.49 -1.17
N THR A 96 -6.17 1.82 -1.90
CA THR A 96 -7.46 1.34 -1.38
C THR A 96 -7.27 -0.03 -0.76
N TRP A 97 -7.66 -0.15 0.49
CA TRP A 97 -7.71 -1.41 1.23
C TRP A 97 -8.79 -1.26 2.33
N ILE A 98 -8.63 -1.91 3.51
CA ILE A 98 -9.54 -1.74 4.66
C ILE A 98 -9.64 -0.26 5.06
N TRP A 99 -8.51 0.46 5.04
CA TRP A 99 -8.42 1.91 5.20
C TRP A 99 -7.70 2.51 4.00
N ASP A 100 -8.31 3.50 3.39
CA ASP A 100 -7.71 4.23 2.29
C ASP A 100 -6.49 5.01 2.79
N LYS A 101 -5.36 4.78 2.16
CA LYS A 101 -4.12 5.47 2.44
C LYS A 101 -3.86 6.46 1.32
N LYS A 102 -3.66 7.73 1.68
CA LYS A 102 -3.29 8.79 0.75
C LYS A 102 -2.05 9.49 1.24
N VAL A 103 -1.09 9.70 0.35
CA VAL A 103 0.16 10.39 0.62
C VAL A 103 0.47 11.30 -0.55
N GLU A 104 0.62 12.59 -0.30
CA GLU A 104 1.01 13.55 -1.31
C GLU A 104 2.52 13.47 -1.56
N LEU A 105 2.93 13.47 -2.84
CA LEU A 105 4.34 13.38 -3.21
C LEU A 105 5.15 14.59 -2.76
N ARG A 106 4.52 15.77 -2.75
CA ARG A 106 5.17 17.01 -2.30
C ARG A 106 5.60 16.97 -0.82
N ASP A 107 4.89 16.18 0.01
CA ASP A 107 5.13 16.09 1.44
C ASP A 107 6.09 14.95 1.81
N LEU A 108 6.66 14.25 0.84
CA LEU A 108 7.58 13.16 1.09
C LEU A 108 8.93 13.65 1.61
N ALA A 109 9.30 13.15 2.79
CA ALA A 109 10.63 13.33 3.37
C ALA A 109 11.57 12.17 3.04
N TYR A 110 11.03 10.95 3.02
CA TYR A 110 11.80 9.73 2.83
C TYR A 110 10.95 8.66 2.16
N ALA A 111 11.57 7.91 1.24
CA ALA A 111 10.97 6.73 0.63
C ALA A 111 12.01 5.62 0.51
N LYS A 112 11.62 4.37 0.83
CA LYS A 112 12.46 3.18 0.71
C LYS A 112 11.64 2.02 0.18
N LEU A 113 12.11 1.42 -0.91
CA LEU A 113 11.55 0.18 -1.43
C LEU A 113 12.08 -1.00 -0.61
N ILE A 114 11.18 -1.80 -0.06
CA ILE A 114 11.50 -3.03 0.67
C ILE A 114 10.97 -4.20 -0.13
N ARG A 115 11.87 -5.13 -0.47
CA ARG A 115 11.57 -6.39 -1.15
C ARG A 115 12.08 -7.54 -0.29
N VAL A 116 11.40 -8.67 -0.36
CA VAL A 116 11.86 -9.91 0.29
C VAL A 116 12.38 -10.84 -0.81
N PRO A 117 13.70 -10.94 -0.99
CA PRO A 117 14.28 -11.78 -2.04
C PRO A 117 13.76 -13.22 -1.95
N GLY A 118 13.35 -13.80 -3.08
CA GLY A 118 12.80 -15.15 -3.16
C GLY A 118 11.32 -15.31 -2.80
N LEU A 119 10.69 -14.29 -2.18
CA LEU A 119 9.27 -14.31 -1.83
C LEU A 119 8.44 -13.26 -2.58
N ASP A 120 8.98 -12.62 -3.60
CA ASP A 120 8.28 -11.59 -4.40
C ASP A 120 6.98 -12.12 -5.03
N TRP A 121 6.89 -13.42 -5.29
CA TRP A 121 5.70 -14.08 -5.82
C TRP A 121 4.55 -14.15 -4.81
N LEU A 122 4.85 -14.19 -3.50
CA LEU A 122 3.89 -14.27 -2.42
C LEU A 122 3.72 -12.92 -1.72
N VAL A 123 4.82 -12.31 -1.33
CA VAL A 123 4.84 -11.05 -0.59
C VAL A 123 5.08 -9.90 -1.56
N ALA A 124 4.06 -9.09 -1.81
CA ALA A 124 4.19 -7.94 -2.68
C ALA A 124 5.27 -6.97 -2.16
N PRO A 125 6.14 -6.44 -3.04
CA PRO A 125 7.04 -5.36 -2.71
C PRO A 125 6.30 -4.17 -2.09
N ARG A 126 6.95 -3.51 -1.13
CA ARG A 126 6.35 -2.42 -0.37
C ARG A 126 7.22 -1.19 -0.40
N LEU A 127 6.59 -0.06 -0.64
CA LEU A 127 7.21 1.25 -0.52
C LEU A 127 6.91 1.79 0.88
N TYR A 128 7.96 1.96 1.67
CA TYR A 128 7.90 2.61 2.96
C TYR A 128 8.13 4.10 2.75
N VAL A 129 7.16 4.93 3.10
CA VAL A 129 7.25 6.38 2.95
C VAL A 129 7.06 7.09 4.28
N ARG A 130 7.79 8.18 4.44
CA ARG A 130 7.65 9.11 5.57
C ARG A 130 7.40 10.51 5.03
N THR A 131 6.39 11.18 5.56
CA THR A 131 6.11 12.58 5.23
C THR A 131 6.95 13.53 6.06
N LEU A 132 7.04 14.79 5.64
CA LEU A 132 7.70 15.88 6.38
C LEU A 132 7.10 16.07 7.78
N MET A 133 5.81 15.80 7.94
CA MET A 133 5.12 15.83 9.23
C MET A 133 5.36 14.60 10.10
N GLY A 134 6.25 13.69 9.68
CA GLY A 134 6.59 12.48 10.45
C GLY A 134 5.61 11.31 10.31
N LYS A 135 4.56 11.42 9.51
CA LYS A 135 3.62 10.30 9.26
C LYS A 135 4.29 9.21 8.44
N PHE A 136 4.20 7.97 8.91
CA PHE A 136 4.67 6.80 8.20
C PHE A 136 3.53 6.08 7.49
N THR A 137 3.79 5.63 6.27
CA THR A 137 2.83 4.86 5.49
C THR A 137 3.56 3.79 4.70
N VAL A 138 2.96 2.59 4.64
CA VAL A 138 3.46 1.48 3.83
C VAL A 138 2.46 1.23 2.70
N ILE A 139 2.95 1.25 1.47
CA ILE A 139 2.16 1.07 0.25
C ILE A 139 2.66 -0.18 -0.46
N TYR A 140 1.74 -1.04 -0.88
CA TYR A 140 2.04 -2.31 -1.54
C TYR A 140 1.78 -2.20 -3.04
N ALA A 141 2.63 -2.82 -3.85
CA ALA A 141 2.40 -2.96 -5.28
C ALA A 141 2.94 -4.30 -5.77
N SER A 142 2.15 -5.02 -6.52
CA SER A 142 2.53 -6.33 -7.07
C SER A 142 2.91 -6.28 -8.55
N ASP A 143 2.63 -5.17 -9.23
CA ASP A 143 3.00 -4.97 -10.64
C ASP A 143 4.50 -4.60 -10.73
N PRO A 144 5.31 -5.32 -11.52
CA PRO A 144 6.73 -5.02 -11.72
C PRO A 144 6.98 -3.58 -12.20
N HIS A 145 6.14 -3.06 -13.08
CA HIS A 145 6.29 -1.68 -13.59
C HIS A 145 6.10 -0.64 -12.47
N MET A 146 5.10 -0.85 -11.61
CA MET A 146 4.90 0.02 -10.43
C MET A 146 6.08 -0.08 -9.45
N VAL A 147 6.65 -1.26 -9.28
CA VAL A 147 7.83 -1.48 -8.42
C VAL A 147 9.06 -0.75 -8.97
N GLU A 148 9.25 -0.71 -10.29
CA GLU A 148 10.31 0.09 -10.91
C GLU A 148 10.11 1.59 -10.69
N GLU A 149 8.87 2.08 -10.82
CA GLU A 149 8.53 3.47 -10.52
C GLU A 149 8.77 3.80 -9.04
N PHE A 150 8.46 2.90 -8.12
CA PHE A 150 8.78 3.05 -6.71
C PHE A 150 10.28 3.14 -6.45
N LYS A 151 11.09 2.34 -7.17
CA LYS A 151 12.55 2.41 -7.11
C LYS A 151 13.04 3.76 -7.61
N ARG A 152 12.51 4.22 -8.76
CA ARG A 152 12.85 5.53 -9.33
C ARG A 152 12.50 6.66 -8.38
N LEU A 153 11.25 6.66 -7.86
CA LEU A 153 10.77 7.64 -6.89
C LEU A 153 11.66 7.69 -5.63
N SER A 154 12.03 6.52 -5.08
CA SER A 154 12.89 6.47 -3.90
C SER A 154 14.29 7.03 -4.16
N THR A 155 14.84 6.81 -5.36
CA THR A 155 16.16 7.30 -5.76
C THR A 155 16.14 8.80 -6.01
N GLU A 156 15.14 9.30 -6.76
CA GLU A 156 14.98 10.73 -7.05
C GLU A 156 14.71 11.54 -5.77
N LEU A 157 13.86 11.01 -4.88
CA LEU A 157 13.59 11.67 -3.59
C LEU A 157 14.84 11.75 -2.72
N LYS A 158 15.62 10.65 -2.67
CA LYS A 158 16.89 10.64 -1.93
C LYS A 158 17.87 11.67 -2.48
N ALA A 159 18.05 11.74 -3.79
CA ALA A 159 18.91 12.75 -4.44
C ALA A 159 18.43 14.17 -4.13
N PHE A 160 17.11 14.40 -4.22
CA PHE A 160 16.51 15.70 -3.95
C PHE A 160 16.69 16.17 -2.49
N ARG A 161 16.61 15.24 -1.52
CA ARG A 161 16.72 15.56 -0.08
C ARG A 161 18.16 15.56 0.43
N SER A 162 19.13 15.10 -0.36
CA SER A 162 20.57 15.12 -0.03
C SER A 162 21.31 16.37 -0.54
N MET A 163 20.62 17.21 -1.32
CA MET A 163 21.10 18.54 -1.73
C MET A 163 20.86 19.55 -0.63
#